data_1a31502f398aac1e9f66bc69777da26c
#
_entry.id   1a31502f398aac1e9f66bc69777da26c
#
_cell.length_a   1.000
_cell.length_b   1.000
_cell.length_c   1.000
_cell.angle_alpha   90.00
_cell.angle_beta   90.00
_cell.angle_gamma   90.00
#
_symmetry.space_group_name_H-M   'P 1'
#
loop_
_entity.id
_entity.type
_entity.pdbx_description
1 polymer ?
#
loop_
_entity_poly.entity_id
_entity_poly.type
_entity_poly.pdbx_seq_one_letter_code
_entity_poly.pdbx_strand_id
1 'polypeptide(L)'
;MIDFCGIQLEHEVINGSGTFDAIAARRAFGDALLADFPFSAFVSKTITLQPRAGNPPPRLWETAGGMINSIGLPNKGLAGYLEQDLPQLAELPVPLITNVMGSTGEELAELAAACDARAEIAAIELNVSCPNVATGLDIGAVPAELERVVARVRPATSKPVIVKLTPNTADVAACGRAAQDGGADAVSLINTLRALALGPGGEPWLGGRTGGLSGPAIRNVALAQVSAVAAAVSVPIVGMGGVQTGSHALDLLRAGATLVAVGTETFRDPAAGSRIARELRENAANSGNTVG
;
A
#
# COMPACT_ATOMS: atom_id res chain seq x y z
N MET A 1 8.88 -20.00 1.16
CA MET A 1 7.53 -19.75 0.59
C MET A 1 6.63 -19.32 1.73
N ILE A 2 5.88 -18.25 1.53
CA ILE A 2 4.97 -17.67 2.51
C ILE A 2 3.58 -17.73 1.91
N ASP A 3 2.62 -18.28 2.64
CA ASP A 3 1.21 -18.20 2.26
C ASP A 3 0.62 -16.86 2.76
N PHE A 4 0.09 -16.07 1.87
CA PHE A 4 -0.62 -14.84 2.20
C PHE A 4 -2.00 -14.86 1.54
N CYS A 5 -3.02 -15.18 2.32
CA CYS A 5 -4.40 -15.31 1.84
C CYS A 5 -4.55 -16.28 0.64
N GLY A 6 -3.81 -17.40 0.65
CA GLY A 6 -3.78 -18.38 -0.43
C GLY A 6 -2.81 -18.05 -1.58
N ILE A 7 -2.14 -16.90 -1.53
CA ILE A 7 -1.13 -16.49 -2.52
C ILE A 7 0.25 -16.92 -2.03
N GLN A 8 0.96 -17.70 -2.84
CA GLN A 8 2.32 -18.16 -2.51
C GLN A 8 3.36 -17.12 -2.90
N LEU A 9 4.13 -16.64 -1.92
CA LEU A 9 5.15 -15.60 -2.08
C LEU A 9 6.54 -16.17 -1.76
N GLU A 10 7.57 -15.70 -2.48
CA GLU A 10 8.93 -16.15 -2.28
C GLU A 10 9.54 -15.63 -0.95
N HIS A 11 9.21 -14.39 -0.60
CA HIS A 11 9.70 -13.72 0.61
C HIS A 11 8.70 -12.64 1.09
N GLU A 12 8.94 -12.06 2.28
CA GLU A 12 8.03 -11.15 2.98
C GLU A 12 7.94 -9.74 2.38
N VAL A 13 8.80 -9.38 1.39
CA VAL A 13 8.94 -7.99 0.94
C VAL A 13 8.17 -7.75 -0.35
N ILE A 14 7.24 -6.79 -0.32
CA ILE A 14 6.46 -6.31 -1.46
C ILE A 14 6.63 -4.78 -1.63
N ASN A 15 6.13 -4.19 -2.71
CA ASN A 15 6.11 -2.72 -2.84
C ASN A 15 4.86 -2.10 -2.22
N GLY A 16 4.96 -0.85 -1.77
CA GLY A 16 3.79 -0.03 -1.49
C GLY A 16 3.14 0.48 -2.78
N SER A 17 1.79 0.53 -2.84
CA SER A 17 1.06 1.04 -4.01
C SER A 17 1.58 2.41 -4.46
N GLY A 18 1.85 2.55 -5.75
CA GLY A 18 2.26 3.82 -6.39
C GLY A 18 3.69 4.29 -6.09
N THR A 19 4.54 3.46 -5.47
CA THR A 19 5.94 3.79 -5.16
C THR A 19 6.95 3.16 -6.10
N PHE A 20 6.55 2.16 -6.87
CA PHE A 20 7.33 1.53 -7.91
C PHE A 20 6.51 1.45 -9.19
N ASP A 21 6.98 2.05 -10.28
CA ASP A 21 6.33 1.98 -11.59
C ASP A 21 6.98 0.85 -12.41
N ALA A 22 6.38 -0.35 -12.32
CA ALA A 22 6.91 -1.54 -13.00
C ALA A 22 6.92 -1.39 -14.52
N ILE A 23 5.96 -0.65 -15.11
CA ILE A 23 5.90 -0.41 -16.56
C ILE A 23 7.04 0.50 -17.00
N ALA A 24 7.28 1.59 -16.27
CA ALA A 24 8.41 2.48 -16.56
C ALA A 24 9.76 1.79 -16.28
N ALA A 25 9.86 1.02 -15.20
CA ALA A 25 11.05 0.24 -14.88
C ALA A 25 11.36 -0.80 -15.98
N ARG A 26 10.32 -1.51 -16.50
CA ARG A 26 10.48 -2.45 -17.63
C ARG A 26 11.01 -1.76 -18.89
N ARG A 27 10.53 -0.56 -19.18
CA ARG A 27 11.05 0.24 -20.32
C ARG A 27 12.50 0.66 -20.14
N ALA A 28 12.92 0.93 -18.90
CA ALA A 28 14.28 1.36 -18.58
C ALA A 28 15.28 0.19 -18.52
N PHE A 29 14.89 -0.92 -17.90
CA PHE A 29 15.78 -2.05 -17.59
C PHE A 29 15.56 -3.29 -18.48
N GLY A 30 14.53 -3.27 -19.32
CA GLY A 30 14.22 -4.39 -20.22
C GLY A 30 13.88 -5.67 -19.44
N ASP A 31 14.25 -6.82 -20.05
CA ASP A 31 13.99 -8.16 -19.49
C ASP A 31 14.81 -8.47 -18.23
N ALA A 32 15.87 -7.70 -17.95
CA ALA A 32 16.63 -7.83 -16.71
C ALA A 32 15.76 -7.60 -15.48
N LEU A 33 14.75 -6.71 -15.56
CA LEU A 33 13.78 -6.50 -14.49
C LEU A 33 12.96 -7.76 -14.20
N LEU A 34 12.58 -8.52 -15.22
CA LEU A 34 11.78 -9.74 -15.04
C LEU A 34 12.61 -10.89 -14.46
N ALA A 35 13.90 -10.94 -14.80
CA ALA A 35 14.83 -11.95 -14.28
C ALA A 35 15.18 -11.74 -12.78
N ASP A 36 15.15 -10.48 -12.32
CA ASP A 36 15.45 -10.12 -10.93
C ASP A 36 14.45 -9.06 -10.45
N PHE A 37 13.18 -9.46 -10.36
CA PHE A 37 12.12 -8.55 -9.90
C PHE A 37 12.26 -8.27 -8.40
N PRO A 38 12.27 -7.01 -7.95
CA PRO A 38 12.68 -6.67 -6.58
C PRO A 38 11.66 -7.02 -5.48
N PHE A 39 10.49 -7.55 -5.81
CA PHE A 39 9.42 -7.82 -4.86
C PHE A 39 8.79 -9.20 -5.09
N SER A 40 8.30 -9.84 -4.03
CA SER A 40 7.62 -11.14 -4.11
C SER A 40 6.16 -11.07 -4.56
N ALA A 41 5.55 -9.90 -4.52
CA ALA A 41 4.29 -9.53 -5.16
C ALA A 41 4.35 -8.06 -5.59
N PHE A 42 3.57 -7.70 -6.59
CA PHE A 42 3.49 -6.31 -7.06
C PHE A 42 2.13 -5.70 -6.75
N VAL A 43 2.14 -4.59 -6.00
CA VAL A 43 0.94 -3.78 -5.74
C VAL A 43 0.90 -2.64 -6.74
N SER A 44 -0.13 -2.62 -7.59
CA SER A 44 -0.29 -1.62 -8.64
C SER A 44 -0.49 -0.20 -8.07
N LYS A 45 -0.28 0.80 -8.93
CA LYS A 45 -0.76 2.15 -8.64
C LYS A 45 -2.27 2.13 -8.47
N THR A 46 -2.78 2.94 -7.53
CA THR A 46 -4.23 3.08 -7.29
C THR A 46 -4.96 3.49 -8.56
N ILE A 47 -6.03 2.75 -8.88
CA ILE A 47 -6.97 3.08 -9.95
C ILE A 47 -8.32 3.51 -9.38
N THR A 48 -9.06 4.29 -10.17
CA THR A 48 -10.42 4.74 -9.88
C THR A 48 -11.33 4.39 -11.06
N LEU A 49 -12.65 4.43 -10.89
CA LEU A 49 -13.59 4.17 -12.01
C LEU A 49 -13.30 5.10 -13.19
N GLN A 50 -13.25 6.40 -12.92
CA GLN A 50 -12.96 7.42 -13.92
C GLN A 50 -11.49 7.83 -13.90
N PRO A 51 -10.90 8.25 -15.04
CA PRO A 51 -9.55 8.79 -15.09
C PRO A 51 -9.37 10.02 -14.19
N ARG A 52 -8.17 10.17 -13.61
CA ARG A 52 -7.81 11.34 -12.79
C ARG A 52 -6.51 11.97 -13.29
N ALA A 53 -6.50 13.29 -13.41
CA ALA A 53 -5.30 14.04 -13.78
C ALA A 53 -4.29 14.17 -12.62
N GLY A 54 -4.76 13.98 -11.38
CA GLY A 54 -4.00 14.29 -10.16
C GLY A 54 -4.01 15.78 -9.83
N ASN A 55 -3.27 16.14 -8.79
CA ASN A 55 -3.15 17.52 -8.35
C ASN A 55 -2.24 18.34 -9.30
N PRO A 56 -2.38 19.66 -9.38
CA PRO A 56 -1.39 20.49 -10.06
C PRO A 56 -0.02 20.42 -9.36
N PRO A 57 1.09 20.62 -10.09
CA PRO A 57 2.42 20.73 -9.48
C PRO A 57 2.57 22.04 -8.68
N PRO A 58 3.52 22.10 -7.72
CA PRO A 58 4.43 21.02 -7.30
C PRO A 58 3.71 19.93 -6.49
N ARG A 59 4.17 18.68 -6.64
CA ARG A 59 3.52 17.50 -6.04
C ARG A 59 4.35 16.81 -4.97
N LEU A 60 5.61 17.20 -4.84
CA LEU A 60 6.59 16.58 -3.92
C LEU A 60 7.34 17.67 -3.17
N TRP A 61 7.64 17.38 -1.90
CA TRP A 61 8.49 18.19 -1.04
C TRP A 61 9.40 17.26 -0.24
N GLU A 62 10.71 17.43 -0.37
CA GLU A 62 11.68 16.68 0.42
C GLU A 62 11.78 17.26 1.83
N THR A 63 11.86 16.40 2.84
CA THR A 63 12.08 16.76 4.25
C THR A 63 13.32 16.05 4.78
N ALA A 64 13.84 16.49 5.93
CA ALA A 64 14.99 15.87 6.56
C ALA A 64 14.81 14.36 6.87
N GLY A 65 13.56 13.90 7.05
CA GLY A 65 13.24 12.51 7.39
C GLY A 65 12.37 11.79 6.37
N GLY A 66 12.28 12.27 5.12
CA GLY A 66 11.45 11.64 4.09
C GLY A 66 10.91 12.64 3.08
N MET A 67 9.66 12.47 2.69
CA MET A 67 9.01 13.35 1.72
C MET A 67 7.53 13.55 2.02
N ILE A 68 7.01 14.71 1.63
CA ILE A 68 5.57 14.98 1.59
C ILE A 68 5.14 14.92 0.12
N ASN A 69 4.14 14.09 -0.19
CA ASN A 69 3.58 14.01 -1.53
C ASN A 69 2.14 14.48 -1.56
N SER A 70 1.76 15.13 -2.66
CA SER A 70 0.38 15.54 -2.98
C SER A 70 0.09 15.20 -4.44
N ILE A 71 0.15 13.90 -4.76
CA ILE A 71 0.08 13.40 -6.14
C ILE A 71 -1.35 13.52 -6.71
N GLY A 72 -2.39 13.26 -5.89
CA GLY A 72 -3.79 13.32 -6.30
C GLY A 72 -4.24 12.14 -7.18
N LEU A 73 -3.52 11.03 -7.12
CA LEU A 73 -3.84 9.75 -7.78
C LEU A 73 -4.07 9.85 -9.30
N PRO A 74 -3.15 10.44 -10.10
CA PRO A 74 -3.29 10.40 -11.55
C PRO A 74 -3.32 8.95 -12.03
N ASN A 75 -4.36 8.58 -12.77
CA ASN A 75 -4.55 7.25 -13.33
C ASN A 75 -5.49 7.31 -14.53
N LYS A 76 -5.49 6.24 -15.35
CA LYS A 76 -6.27 6.14 -16.59
C LYS A 76 -7.73 5.72 -16.39
N GLY A 77 -8.16 5.55 -15.14
CA GLY A 77 -9.46 4.94 -14.81
C GLY A 77 -9.45 3.43 -15.04
N LEU A 78 -10.55 2.78 -14.68
CA LEU A 78 -10.71 1.31 -14.81
C LEU A 78 -10.49 0.84 -16.25
N ALA A 79 -11.17 1.46 -17.22
CA ALA A 79 -11.05 1.06 -18.62
C ALA A 79 -9.61 1.15 -19.14
N GLY A 80 -8.94 2.28 -18.92
CA GLY A 80 -7.55 2.46 -19.34
C GLY A 80 -6.57 1.53 -18.62
N TYR A 81 -6.83 1.20 -17.35
CA TYR A 81 -6.04 0.20 -16.63
C TYR A 81 -6.17 -1.19 -17.27
N LEU A 82 -7.42 -1.64 -17.50
CA LEU A 82 -7.68 -2.98 -18.05
C LEU A 82 -7.15 -3.14 -19.47
N GLU A 83 -7.20 -2.08 -20.30
CA GLU A 83 -6.79 -2.13 -21.71
C GLU A 83 -5.29 -1.91 -21.89
N GLN A 84 -4.66 -1.05 -21.09
CA GLN A 84 -3.30 -0.57 -21.38
C GLN A 84 -2.27 -1.00 -20.33
N ASP A 85 -2.62 -1.01 -19.03
CA ASP A 85 -1.67 -1.28 -17.96
C ASP A 85 -1.67 -2.76 -17.57
N LEU A 86 -2.83 -3.37 -17.39
CA LEU A 86 -2.95 -4.76 -16.95
C LEU A 86 -2.23 -5.76 -17.86
N PRO A 87 -2.30 -5.68 -19.21
CA PRO A 87 -1.54 -6.60 -20.08
C PRO A 87 -0.02 -6.56 -19.84
N GLN A 88 0.52 -5.37 -19.56
CA GLN A 88 1.95 -5.21 -19.27
C GLN A 88 2.31 -5.69 -17.85
N LEU A 89 1.41 -5.47 -16.87
CA LEU A 89 1.59 -5.93 -15.50
C LEU A 89 1.44 -7.44 -15.35
N ALA A 90 0.64 -8.08 -16.20
CA ALA A 90 0.47 -9.53 -16.26
C ALA A 90 1.74 -10.28 -16.71
N GLU A 91 2.70 -9.58 -17.31
CA GLU A 91 4.00 -10.16 -17.68
C GLU A 91 5.00 -10.21 -16.51
N LEU A 92 4.69 -9.60 -15.37
CA LEU A 92 5.55 -9.63 -14.19
C LEU A 92 5.64 -11.06 -13.63
N PRO A 93 6.82 -11.49 -13.14
CA PRO A 93 7.04 -12.86 -12.66
C PRO A 93 6.49 -13.12 -11.25
N VAL A 94 5.65 -12.24 -10.74
CA VAL A 94 5.13 -12.25 -9.37
C VAL A 94 3.62 -11.97 -9.35
N PRO A 95 2.89 -12.42 -8.32
CA PRO A 95 1.47 -12.13 -8.16
C PRO A 95 1.16 -10.63 -8.20
N LEU A 96 0.10 -10.25 -8.93
CA LEU A 96 -0.37 -8.88 -9.05
C LEU A 96 -1.50 -8.61 -8.04
N ILE A 97 -1.31 -7.60 -7.20
CA ILE A 97 -2.31 -7.04 -6.30
C ILE A 97 -2.77 -5.70 -6.89
N THR A 98 -4.04 -5.60 -7.28
CA THR A 98 -4.56 -4.35 -7.83
C THR A 98 -5.09 -3.45 -6.73
N ASN A 99 -4.49 -2.24 -6.61
CA ASN A 99 -4.95 -1.24 -5.64
C ASN A 99 -6.05 -0.38 -6.27
N VAL A 100 -7.19 -0.28 -5.58
CA VAL A 100 -8.37 0.45 -6.04
C VAL A 100 -8.84 1.48 -5.03
N MET A 101 -9.44 2.57 -5.51
CA MET A 101 -10.03 3.61 -4.67
C MET A 101 -11.35 4.09 -5.28
N GLY A 102 -12.36 4.19 -4.44
CA GLY A 102 -13.66 4.78 -4.74
C GLY A 102 -14.04 5.82 -3.70
N SER A 103 -15.01 6.66 -4.04
CA SER A 103 -15.60 7.66 -3.13
C SER A 103 -16.78 7.08 -2.33
N THR A 104 -17.30 5.93 -2.77
CA THR A 104 -18.41 5.20 -2.11
C THR A 104 -18.12 3.70 -2.09
N GLY A 105 -18.88 2.96 -1.27
CA GLY A 105 -18.84 1.50 -1.24
C GLY A 105 -19.29 0.87 -2.56
N GLU A 106 -20.20 1.51 -3.29
CA GLU A 106 -20.68 1.07 -4.60
C GLU A 106 -19.58 1.15 -5.66
N GLU A 107 -18.86 2.28 -5.73
CA GLU A 107 -17.71 2.44 -6.63
C GLU A 107 -16.61 1.41 -6.35
N LEU A 108 -16.32 1.16 -5.07
CA LEU A 108 -15.35 0.14 -4.68
C LEU A 108 -15.82 -1.28 -5.03
N ALA A 109 -17.11 -1.59 -4.87
CA ALA A 109 -17.68 -2.88 -5.25
C ALA A 109 -17.64 -3.08 -6.78
N GLU A 110 -17.91 -2.04 -7.57
CA GLU A 110 -17.80 -2.09 -9.04
C GLU A 110 -16.35 -2.34 -9.49
N LEU A 111 -15.38 -1.63 -8.88
CA LEU A 111 -13.95 -1.85 -9.13
C LEU A 111 -13.52 -3.27 -8.74
N ALA A 112 -13.99 -3.77 -7.59
CA ALA A 112 -13.68 -5.11 -7.12
C ALA A 112 -14.25 -6.19 -8.07
N ALA A 113 -15.49 -6.05 -8.53
CA ALA A 113 -16.10 -6.97 -9.48
C ALA A 113 -15.37 -7.00 -10.83
N ALA A 114 -14.93 -5.83 -11.33
CA ALA A 114 -14.15 -5.74 -12.55
C ALA A 114 -12.77 -6.41 -12.39
N CYS A 115 -12.14 -6.28 -11.24
CA CYS A 115 -10.87 -6.96 -10.93
C CYS A 115 -11.06 -8.47 -10.73
N ASP A 116 -12.19 -8.90 -10.14
CA ASP A 116 -12.52 -10.32 -9.94
C ASP A 116 -12.58 -11.09 -11.26
N ALA A 117 -13.13 -10.46 -12.29
CA ALA A 117 -13.25 -11.03 -13.63
C ALA A 117 -11.89 -11.22 -14.37
N ARG A 118 -10.77 -10.82 -13.78
CA ARG A 118 -9.44 -10.85 -14.42
C ARG A 118 -8.54 -11.86 -13.72
N ALA A 119 -8.21 -12.95 -14.43
CA ALA A 119 -7.36 -14.02 -13.88
C ALA A 119 -5.94 -13.55 -13.51
N GLU A 120 -5.45 -12.48 -14.17
CA GLU A 120 -4.13 -11.90 -13.95
C GLU A 120 -3.99 -11.21 -12.58
N ILE A 121 -5.11 -10.87 -11.94
CA ILE A 121 -5.14 -10.20 -10.63
C ILE A 121 -5.28 -11.24 -9.54
N ALA A 122 -4.32 -11.32 -8.64
CA ALA A 122 -4.30 -12.28 -7.53
C ALA A 122 -5.08 -11.81 -6.30
N ALA A 123 -5.07 -10.49 -6.01
CA ALA A 123 -5.79 -9.88 -4.89
C ALA A 123 -6.14 -8.43 -5.17
N ILE A 124 -7.01 -7.85 -4.34
CA ILE A 124 -7.47 -6.46 -4.44
C ILE A 124 -7.13 -5.73 -3.15
N GLU A 125 -6.40 -4.61 -3.26
CA GLU A 125 -6.13 -3.72 -2.12
C GLU A 125 -7.06 -2.50 -2.18
N LEU A 126 -7.93 -2.34 -1.18
CA LEU A 126 -8.83 -1.19 -1.04
C LEU A 126 -8.10 -0.03 -0.37
N ASN A 127 -7.87 1.05 -1.07
CA ASN A 127 -7.35 2.29 -0.51
C ASN A 127 -8.51 3.11 0.04
N VAL A 128 -8.70 3.06 1.35
CA VAL A 128 -9.81 3.73 2.06
C VAL A 128 -9.46 5.13 2.57
N SER A 129 -8.36 5.71 2.10
CA SER A 129 -7.94 7.10 2.43
C SER A 129 -8.63 8.16 1.56
N CYS A 130 -9.81 7.86 0.99
CA CYS A 130 -10.62 8.85 0.29
C CYS A 130 -11.49 9.63 1.27
N PRO A 131 -11.53 10.97 1.20
CA PRO A 131 -12.45 11.75 2.02
C PRO A 131 -13.89 11.35 1.75
N ASN A 132 -14.63 11.03 2.81
CA ASN A 132 -16.07 10.83 2.75
C ASN A 132 -16.74 12.16 2.41
N VAL A 133 -17.62 12.17 1.41
CA VAL A 133 -18.29 13.38 0.91
C VAL A 133 -19.14 14.06 1.99
N ALA A 134 -19.72 13.28 2.92
CA ALA A 134 -20.59 13.79 3.97
C ALA A 134 -19.81 14.36 5.18
N THR A 135 -18.67 13.77 5.54
CA THR A 135 -17.93 14.10 6.78
C THR A 135 -16.60 14.80 6.55
N GLY A 136 -16.07 14.77 5.32
CA GLY A 136 -14.72 15.25 4.99
C GLY A 136 -13.58 14.45 5.61
N LEU A 137 -13.90 13.39 6.37
CA LEU A 137 -12.92 12.45 6.93
C LEU A 137 -12.64 11.32 5.95
N ASP A 138 -11.47 10.72 6.04
CA ASP A 138 -11.16 9.51 5.27
C ASP A 138 -12.16 8.39 5.67
N ILE A 139 -12.70 7.66 4.68
CA ILE A 139 -13.61 6.53 4.92
C ILE A 139 -12.99 5.56 5.93
N GLY A 140 -11.70 5.29 5.78
CA GLY A 140 -10.93 4.41 6.67
C GLY A 140 -10.63 4.98 8.06
N ALA A 141 -11.02 6.23 8.38
CA ALA A 141 -10.80 6.84 9.69
C ALA A 141 -11.96 6.63 10.67
N VAL A 142 -13.12 6.17 10.19
CA VAL A 142 -14.34 5.95 10.97
C VAL A 142 -14.70 4.45 10.93
N PRO A 143 -14.52 3.68 12.03
CA PRO A 143 -14.69 2.22 12.02
C PRO A 143 -16.03 1.76 11.46
N ALA A 144 -17.15 2.30 11.90
CA ALA A 144 -18.49 1.89 11.43
C ALA A 144 -18.72 2.17 9.93
N GLU A 145 -18.10 3.20 9.37
CA GLU A 145 -18.14 3.48 7.94
C GLU A 145 -17.28 2.49 7.16
N LEU A 146 -16.08 2.22 7.68
CA LEU A 146 -15.14 1.27 7.10
C LEU A 146 -15.74 -0.13 7.02
N GLU A 147 -16.36 -0.62 8.11
CA GLU A 147 -17.04 -1.91 8.13
C GLU A 147 -18.13 -2.00 7.06
N ARG A 148 -19.01 -0.98 6.96
CA ARG A 148 -20.07 -0.94 5.95
C ARG A 148 -19.52 -0.98 4.52
N VAL A 149 -18.45 -0.23 4.27
CA VAL A 149 -17.82 -0.19 2.95
C VAL A 149 -17.20 -1.54 2.60
N VAL A 150 -16.47 -2.17 3.52
CA VAL A 150 -15.86 -3.49 3.28
C VAL A 150 -16.93 -4.56 3.09
N ALA A 151 -17.98 -4.58 3.94
CA ALA A 151 -19.12 -5.50 3.81
C ALA A 151 -19.87 -5.32 2.47
N ARG A 152 -19.87 -4.10 1.90
CA ARG A 152 -20.45 -3.83 0.58
C ARG A 152 -19.57 -4.38 -0.55
N VAL A 153 -18.25 -4.35 -0.39
CA VAL A 153 -17.29 -4.85 -1.39
C VAL A 153 -17.18 -6.37 -1.37
N ARG A 154 -17.21 -6.99 -0.19
CA ARG A 154 -16.95 -8.44 -0.03
C ARG A 154 -17.73 -9.34 -0.99
N PRO A 155 -19.06 -9.19 -1.18
CA PRO A 155 -19.82 -10.05 -2.10
C PRO A 155 -19.51 -9.79 -3.59
N ALA A 156 -18.79 -8.75 -3.94
CA ALA A 156 -18.47 -8.40 -5.33
C ALA A 156 -17.23 -9.12 -5.88
N THR A 157 -16.49 -9.86 -5.03
CA THR A 157 -15.27 -10.56 -5.45
C THR A 157 -15.07 -11.84 -4.67
N SER A 158 -14.51 -12.85 -5.33
CA SER A 158 -14.01 -14.09 -4.69
C SER A 158 -12.52 -14.00 -4.31
N LYS A 159 -11.81 -12.99 -4.81
CA LYS A 159 -10.39 -12.77 -4.55
C LYS A 159 -10.15 -12.23 -3.13
N PRO A 160 -8.93 -12.43 -2.59
CA PRO A 160 -8.54 -11.80 -1.33
C PRO A 160 -8.68 -10.29 -1.38
N VAL A 161 -9.32 -9.73 -0.34
CA VAL A 161 -9.52 -8.28 -0.13
C VAL A 161 -8.61 -7.82 0.98
N ILE A 162 -7.67 -6.93 0.65
CA ILE A 162 -6.74 -6.28 1.57
C ILE A 162 -7.24 -4.86 1.82
N VAL A 163 -7.39 -4.43 3.06
CA VAL A 163 -7.82 -3.06 3.38
C VAL A 163 -6.65 -2.22 3.84
N LYS A 164 -6.31 -1.17 3.05
CA LYS A 164 -5.20 -0.26 3.38
C LYS A 164 -5.65 0.85 4.30
N LEU A 165 -5.32 0.68 5.60
CA LEU A 165 -5.71 1.59 6.66
C LEU A 165 -4.95 2.92 6.62
N THR A 166 -5.64 4.01 6.96
CA THR A 166 -5.05 5.34 7.15
C THR A 166 -4.49 5.48 8.57
N PRO A 167 -3.32 6.11 8.76
CA PRO A 167 -2.82 6.44 10.09
C PRO A 167 -3.51 7.66 10.70
N ASN A 168 -4.34 8.38 9.91
CA ASN A 168 -4.97 9.64 10.32
C ASN A 168 -6.32 9.39 11.01
N THR A 169 -6.31 8.53 12.02
CA THR A 169 -7.49 8.15 12.83
C THR A 169 -7.15 8.21 14.30
N ALA A 170 -8.17 8.32 15.15
CA ALA A 170 -8.00 8.27 16.60
C ALA A 170 -7.74 6.85 17.14
N ASP A 171 -8.26 5.81 16.45
CA ASP A 171 -8.14 4.40 16.86
C ASP A 171 -7.95 3.50 15.63
N VAL A 172 -6.70 3.24 15.28
CA VAL A 172 -6.35 2.36 14.16
C VAL A 172 -6.71 0.91 14.43
N ALA A 173 -6.69 0.47 15.70
CA ALA A 173 -7.04 -0.89 16.07
C ALA A 173 -8.54 -1.14 15.87
N ALA A 174 -9.41 -0.18 16.21
CA ALA A 174 -10.83 -0.24 15.89
C ALA A 174 -11.08 -0.27 14.38
N CYS A 175 -10.31 0.49 13.59
CA CYS A 175 -10.39 0.43 12.11
C CYS A 175 -9.94 -0.94 11.59
N GLY A 176 -8.91 -1.55 12.17
CA GLY A 176 -8.47 -2.91 11.84
C GLY A 176 -9.58 -3.95 12.09
N ARG A 177 -10.21 -3.92 13.26
CA ARG A 177 -11.36 -4.79 13.58
C ARG A 177 -12.52 -4.57 12.61
N ALA A 178 -12.89 -3.33 12.35
CA ALA A 178 -13.97 -2.98 11.43
C ALA A 178 -13.71 -3.50 10.00
N ALA A 179 -12.46 -3.44 9.52
CA ALA A 179 -12.10 -4.02 8.24
C ALA A 179 -12.27 -5.55 8.25
N GLN A 180 -11.80 -6.24 9.29
CA GLN A 180 -11.97 -7.69 9.46
C GLN A 180 -13.45 -8.07 9.57
N ASP A 181 -14.23 -7.39 10.39
CA ASP A 181 -15.66 -7.66 10.61
C ASP A 181 -16.47 -7.41 9.33
N GLY A 182 -16.06 -6.45 8.49
CA GLY A 182 -16.59 -6.23 7.16
C GLY A 182 -16.22 -7.30 6.13
N GLY A 183 -15.32 -8.24 6.45
CA GLY A 183 -14.93 -9.36 5.61
C GLY A 183 -13.63 -9.16 4.82
N ALA A 184 -12.72 -8.32 5.30
CA ALA A 184 -11.36 -8.24 4.77
C ALA A 184 -10.58 -9.53 5.07
N ASP A 185 -9.83 -10.04 4.10
CA ASP A 185 -8.93 -11.19 4.25
C ASP A 185 -7.57 -10.79 4.84
N ALA A 186 -7.17 -9.52 4.69
CA ALA A 186 -5.98 -8.93 5.28
C ALA A 186 -6.13 -7.42 5.44
N VAL A 187 -5.25 -6.82 6.25
CA VAL A 187 -5.11 -5.37 6.34
C VAL A 187 -3.70 -4.94 5.99
N SER A 188 -3.53 -3.76 5.40
CA SER A 188 -2.22 -3.14 5.18
C SER A 188 -2.16 -1.78 5.88
N LEU A 189 -1.06 -1.46 6.51
CA LEU A 189 -0.84 -0.18 7.19
C LEU A 189 0.65 0.12 7.39
N ILE A 190 1.04 1.38 7.36
CA ILE A 190 0.21 2.57 7.34
C ILE A 190 0.28 3.29 5.99
N ASN A 191 -0.80 3.97 5.59
CA ASN A 191 -0.71 4.98 4.55
C ASN A 191 0.08 6.19 5.08
N THR A 192 0.16 7.29 4.35
CA THR A 192 0.93 8.47 4.70
C THR A 192 0.26 9.31 5.79
N LEU A 193 1.05 9.94 6.66
CA LEU A 193 0.55 10.91 7.65
C LEU A 193 0.24 12.25 6.97
N ARG A 194 -0.90 12.85 7.30
CA ARG A 194 -1.27 14.17 6.79
C ARG A 194 -0.26 15.23 7.24
N ALA A 195 0.27 15.99 6.28
CA ALA A 195 1.31 16.98 6.51
C ALA A 195 1.13 18.20 5.60
N LEU A 196 1.83 19.29 5.94
CA LEU A 196 1.86 20.54 5.19
C LEU A 196 3.32 20.95 4.96
N ALA A 197 3.65 21.32 3.72
CA ALA A 197 4.87 22.05 3.40
C ALA A 197 4.56 23.51 3.13
N LEU A 198 5.33 24.43 3.69
CA LEU A 198 5.21 25.88 3.45
C LEU A 198 6.29 26.34 2.49
N GLY A 199 5.92 27.17 1.54
CA GLY A 199 6.82 27.90 0.67
C GLY A 199 7.55 29.06 1.39
N PRO A 200 8.48 29.75 0.70
CA PRO A 200 9.23 30.86 1.27
C PRO A 200 8.37 32.02 1.79
N GLY A 201 7.19 32.22 1.24
CA GLY A 201 6.22 33.22 1.67
C GLY A 201 5.27 32.78 2.78
N GLY A 202 5.39 31.53 3.28
CA GLY A 202 4.52 30.97 4.31
C GLY A 202 3.21 30.38 3.78
N GLU A 203 3.01 30.34 2.47
CA GLU A 203 1.85 29.72 1.81
C GLU A 203 2.04 28.20 1.68
N PRO A 204 0.95 27.41 1.57
CA PRO A 204 1.05 25.99 1.22
C PRO A 204 1.75 25.80 -0.12
N TRP A 205 2.87 25.03 -0.11
CA TRP A 205 3.71 24.85 -1.29
C TRP A 205 3.12 23.88 -2.32
N LEU A 206 2.53 22.78 -1.87
CA LEU A 206 2.04 21.71 -2.75
C LEU A 206 0.73 22.10 -3.42
N GLY A 207 0.56 21.69 -4.68
CA GLY A 207 -0.62 22.00 -5.49
C GLY A 207 -1.95 21.53 -4.90
N GLY A 208 -1.96 20.45 -4.10
CA GLY A 208 -3.11 20.00 -3.30
C GLY A 208 -3.18 20.63 -1.91
N ARG A 209 -2.37 21.64 -1.60
CA ARG A 209 -2.20 22.35 -0.33
C ARG A 209 -1.60 21.48 0.78
N THR A 210 -2.24 20.37 1.15
CA THR A 210 -1.71 19.34 2.06
C THR A 210 -1.22 18.13 1.28
N GLY A 211 -0.43 17.29 1.94
CA GLY A 211 0.08 16.04 1.38
C GLY A 211 0.25 14.96 2.44
N GLY A 212 0.77 13.82 2.02
CA GLY A 212 1.09 12.70 2.88
C GLY A 212 2.59 12.63 3.14
N LEU A 213 2.98 12.68 4.42
CA LEU A 213 4.36 12.44 4.87
C LEU A 213 4.67 10.94 4.85
N SER A 214 5.80 10.58 4.27
CA SER A 214 6.31 9.21 4.19
C SER A 214 7.83 9.17 4.39
N GLY A 215 8.40 7.97 4.48
CA GLY A 215 9.82 7.76 4.69
C GLY A 215 10.21 7.57 6.16
N PRO A 216 11.50 7.65 6.53
CA PRO A 216 12.00 7.33 7.88
C PRO A 216 11.28 8.03 9.03
N ALA A 217 10.81 9.26 8.82
CA ALA A 217 10.12 10.05 9.84
C ALA A 217 8.86 9.37 10.42
N ILE A 218 8.19 8.51 9.65
CA ILE A 218 6.95 7.85 10.10
C ILE A 218 7.17 6.42 10.65
N ARG A 219 8.42 5.92 10.67
CA ARG A 219 8.70 4.51 11.01
C ARG A 219 8.18 4.11 12.39
N ASN A 220 8.44 4.90 13.42
CA ASN A 220 8.00 4.56 14.78
C ASN A 220 6.47 4.65 14.95
N VAL A 221 5.82 5.51 14.18
CA VAL A 221 4.34 5.56 14.12
C VAL A 221 3.81 4.28 13.46
N ALA A 222 4.43 3.85 12.36
CA ALA A 222 4.06 2.61 11.69
C ALA A 222 4.20 1.40 12.63
N LEU A 223 5.32 1.27 13.35
CA LEU A 223 5.55 0.19 14.31
C LEU A 223 4.47 0.17 15.42
N ALA A 224 4.16 1.32 15.99
CA ALA A 224 3.14 1.42 17.04
C ALA A 224 1.75 1.02 16.53
N GLN A 225 1.38 1.48 15.33
CA GLN A 225 0.08 1.19 14.74
C GLN A 225 -0.03 -0.27 14.26
N VAL A 226 1.01 -0.84 13.66
CA VAL A 226 1.05 -2.27 13.30
C VAL A 226 0.90 -3.14 14.55
N SER A 227 1.64 -2.85 15.63
CA SER A 227 1.52 -3.59 16.90
C SER A 227 0.12 -3.49 17.49
N ALA A 228 -0.51 -2.31 17.48
CA ALA A 228 -1.87 -2.11 17.99
C ALA A 228 -2.91 -2.90 17.17
N VAL A 229 -2.79 -2.92 15.85
CA VAL A 229 -3.69 -3.68 14.97
C VAL A 229 -3.44 -5.18 15.12
N ALA A 230 -2.19 -5.63 15.20
CA ALA A 230 -1.85 -7.05 15.40
C ALA A 230 -2.44 -7.62 16.71
N ALA A 231 -2.56 -6.81 17.75
CA ALA A 231 -3.23 -7.20 19.00
C ALA A 231 -4.77 -7.24 18.89
N ALA A 232 -5.34 -6.71 17.81
CA ALA A 232 -6.78 -6.49 17.67
C ALA A 232 -7.46 -7.33 16.59
N VAL A 233 -6.70 -7.89 15.62
CA VAL A 233 -7.23 -8.65 14.50
C VAL A 233 -6.57 -10.03 14.41
N SER A 234 -7.23 -10.97 13.70
CA SER A 234 -6.68 -12.29 13.40
C SER A 234 -6.25 -12.45 11.93
N VAL A 235 -6.62 -11.51 11.07
CA VAL A 235 -6.24 -11.53 9.66
C VAL A 235 -4.77 -11.10 9.46
N PRO A 236 -4.08 -11.59 8.41
CA PRO A 236 -2.71 -11.20 8.10
C PRO A 236 -2.54 -9.69 7.92
N ILE A 237 -1.34 -9.19 8.23
CA ILE A 237 -1.02 -7.76 8.19
C ILE A 237 0.14 -7.51 7.23
N VAL A 238 -0.01 -6.53 6.32
CA VAL A 238 1.10 -5.95 5.57
C VAL A 238 1.55 -4.67 6.27
N GLY A 239 2.72 -4.73 6.92
CA GLY A 239 3.29 -3.56 7.61
C GLY A 239 4.08 -2.66 6.63
N MET A 240 3.88 -1.35 6.70
CA MET A 240 4.63 -0.38 5.88
C MET A 240 4.81 0.96 6.60
N GLY A 241 5.90 1.66 6.26
CA GLY A 241 6.20 2.99 6.77
C GLY A 241 7.66 3.09 7.22
N GLY A 242 8.47 3.84 6.46
CA GLY A 242 9.86 4.16 6.79
C GLY A 242 10.85 2.99 6.68
N VAL A 243 10.50 1.94 5.95
CA VAL A 243 11.38 0.77 5.73
C VAL A 243 12.49 1.14 4.77
N GLN A 244 13.76 1.02 5.21
CA GLN A 244 14.96 1.29 4.42
C GLN A 244 15.95 0.12 4.43
N THR A 245 15.88 -0.78 5.41
CA THR A 245 16.80 -1.90 5.62
C THR A 245 16.06 -3.16 6.03
N GLY A 246 16.72 -4.32 5.94
CA GLY A 246 16.20 -5.59 6.44
C GLY A 246 15.92 -5.58 7.95
N SER A 247 16.67 -4.82 8.75
CA SER A 247 16.38 -4.66 10.18
C SER A 247 15.08 -3.88 10.40
N HIS A 248 14.79 -2.86 9.59
CA HIS A 248 13.51 -2.14 9.64
C HIS A 248 12.32 -3.04 9.25
N ALA A 249 12.53 -3.93 8.27
CA ALA A 249 11.53 -4.94 7.89
C ALA A 249 11.30 -5.94 9.03
N LEU A 250 12.37 -6.44 9.66
CA LEU A 250 12.30 -7.35 10.80
C LEU A 250 11.54 -6.75 11.98
N ASP A 251 11.69 -5.45 12.25
CA ASP A 251 10.95 -4.78 13.32
C ASP A 251 9.44 -4.78 13.06
N LEU A 252 9.00 -4.58 11.81
CA LEU A 252 7.57 -4.67 11.46
C LEU A 252 7.03 -6.10 11.58
N LEU A 253 7.80 -7.11 11.15
CA LEU A 253 7.43 -8.52 11.35
C LEU A 253 7.31 -8.86 12.84
N ARG A 254 8.25 -8.40 13.68
CA ARG A 254 8.18 -8.55 15.16
C ARG A 254 7.01 -7.81 15.78
N ALA A 255 6.58 -6.69 15.18
CA ALA A 255 5.39 -5.96 15.59
C ALA A 255 4.07 -6.67 15.22
N GLY A 256 4.13 -7.79 14.47
CA GLY A 256 3.00 -8.62 14.09
C GLY A 256 2.60 -8.56 12.62
N ALA A 257 3.40 -7.92 11.76
CA ALA A 257 3.16 -7.99 10.32
C ALA A 257 3.51 -9.38 9.76
N THR A 258 2.77 -9.82 8.74
CA THR A 258 3.05 -11.04 7.95
C THR A 258 3.92 -10.71 6.75
N LEU A 259 3.68 -9.56 6.12
CA LEU A 259 4.45 -9.01 5.00
C LEU A 259 4.90 -7.59 5.30
N VAL A 260 5.90 -7.14 4.59
CA VAL A 260 6.44 -5.78 4.69
C VAL A 260 6.40 -5.10 3.32
N ALA A 261 5.79 -3.93 3.23
CA ALA A 261 5.80 -3.16 1.99
C ALA A 261 6.80 -2.00 2.06
N VAL A 262 7.63 -1.90 1.00
CA VAL A 262 8.62 -0.85 0.83
C VAL A 262 8.04 0.26 -0.05
N GLY A 263 8.06 1.49 0.45
CA GLY A 263 7.51 2.66 -0.25
C GLY A 263 8.61 3.64 -0.67
N THR A 264 8.78 4.71 0.08
CA THR A 264 9.65 5.88 -0.23
C THR A 264 11.08 5.50 -0.62
N GLU A 265 11.63 4.43 -0.05
CA GLU A 265 13.00 3.99 -0.35
C GLU A 265 13.18 3.59 -1.82
N THR A 266 12.12 3.12 -2.50
CA THR A 266 12.20 2.76 -3.93
C THR A 266 12.46 3.93 -4.85
N PHE A 267 12.17 5.16 -4.43
CA PHE A 267 12.52 6.38 -5.19
C PHE A 267 14.02 6.71 -5.15
N ARG A 268 14.74 6.20 -4.13
CA ARG A 268 16.18 6.36 -3.97
C ARG A 268 16.96 5.19 -4.55
N ASP A 269 16.43 3.99 -4.38
CA ASP A 269 17.01 2.73 -4.79
C ASP A 269 15.93 1.82 -5.40
N PRO A 270 15.82 1.73 -6.74
CA PRO A 270 14.85 0.86 -7.39
C PRO A 270 14.99 -0.63 -7.03
N ALA A 271 16.19 -1.07 -6.58
CA ALA A 271 16.47 -2.43 -6.11
C ALA A 271 16.25 -2.60 -4.59
N ALA A 272 15.67 -1.61 -3.91
CA ALA A 272 15.45 -1.65 -2.45
C ALA A 272 14.73 -2.91 -1.99
N GLY A 273 13.76 -3.42 -2.76
CA GLY A 273 13.04 -4.65 -2.43
C GLY A 273 13.96 -5.87 -2.31
N SER A 274 14.75 -6.16 -3.35
CA SER A 274 15.73 -7.27 -3.36
C SER A 274 16.77 -7.12 -2.26
N ARG A 275 17.30 -5.89 -2.09
CA ARG A 275 18.29 -5.59 -1.04
C ARG A 275 17.71 -5.85 0.35
N ILE A 276 16.54 -5.32 0.65
CA ILE A 276 15.87 -5.47 1.96
C ILE A 276 15.49 -6.93 2.23
N ALA A 277 15.02 -7.66 1.22
CA ALA A 277 14.70 -9.08 1.35
C ALA A 277 15.94 -9.93 1.67
N ARG A 278 17.09 -9.61 1.05
CA ARG A 278 18.37 -10.27 1.36
C ARG A 278 18.83 -9.95 2.78
N GLU A 279 18.88 -8.67 3.16
CA GLU A 279 19.24 -8.21 4.50
C GLU A 279 18.34 -8.82 5.59
N LEU A 280 17.02 -8.97 5.31
CA LEU A 280 16.08 -9.59 6.22
C LEU A 280 16.41 -11.06 6.49
N ARG A 281 16.73 -11.83 5.43
CA ARG A 281 17.16 -13.23 5.56
C ARG A 281 18.44 -13.37 6.38
N GLU A 282 19.43 -12.49 6.14
CA GLU A 282 20.70 -12.44 6.89
C GLU A 282 20.45 -12.15 8.38
N ASN A 283 19.60 -11.18 8.70
CA ASN A 283 19.26 -10.81 10.07
C ASN A 283 18.49 -11.94 10.81
N ALA A 284 17.60 -12.63 10.11
CA ALA A 284 16.87 -13.77 10.67
C ALA A 284 17.82 -14.94 11.02
N ALA A 285 18.76 -15.26 10.13
CA ALA A 285 19.79 -16.29 10.37
C ALA A 285 20.68 -15.96 11.58
N ASN A 286 21.12 -14.71 11.72
CA ASN A 286 21.96 -14.26 12.83
C ASN A 286 21.20 -14.25 14.18
N SER A 287 19.89 -13.97 14.17
CA SER A 287 19.07 -14.00 15.38
C SER A 287 18.81 -15.41 15.92
N GLY A 288 18.84 -16.42 15.06
CA GLY A 288 18.74 -17.84 15.44
C GLY A 288 20.02 -18.41 16.09
N ASN A 289 21.17 -17.77 15.85
CA ASN A 289 22.47 -18.22 16.39
C ASN A 289 22.84 -17.59 17.76
N THR A 290 22.04 -16.66 18.28
CA THR A 290 22.33 -15.95 19.54
C THR A 290 21.62 -16.56 20.79
N VAL A 291 20.96 -17.73 20.65
CA VAL A 291 20.41 -18.50 21.75
C VAL A 291 21.21 -19.79 21.89
N GLY A 292 22.42 -19.67 22.42
CA GLY A 292 23.31 -20.75 22.82
C GLY A 292 23.82 -20.49 24.23
#